data_ef2dd47fcee848c2f9292a82af047dbc
#
_entry.id   ef2dd47fcee848c2f9292a82af047dbc
#
_cell.length_a   1.000
_cell.length_b   1.000
_cell.length_c   1.000
_cell.angle_alpha   90.00
_cell.angle_beta   90.00
_cell.angle_gamma   90.00
#
_symmetry.space_group_name_H-M   'P 1'
#
loop_
_entity.id
_entity.type
_entity.pdbx_description
1 polymer ?
#
loop_
_entity_poly.entity_id
_entity_poly.type
_entity_poly.pdbx_seq_one_letter_code
_entity_poly.pdbx_strand_id
1 'polypeptide(L)'
;MIKNSVLLLILSVALLSCGSENKKDDEALKTEDWETISKSAAGKTVNFMMWQGSPVINDYINNYVIPKVKEKYEIDLQISGGQGPEIVQLAMGERQAGITEGQVDMVWINGETFFQLRKIDALWGPFLSQLPNSEYINFEDPFVSTDFQQSINGMEAPWSMGQFAMVYDTSKVENPPATLEELETYIKKYPGTFTISNDFTGMTLMKSFLAELGGSPTSLDGEFNEDKYEKLSGQLWDWINGNKKYFWKEGTTFPKEQSIMSQLFANGELYITYGFSEGGVEERVTSGLYAKSTKAYPWKNGTIKNANYLGILSNAPEKAAAMQVINFMMSPEAQFEKSRANGMDSNTVLDINKLPQDWKDKFNNAPGRQYGIKLEELSEYAIAEPAPEYMIRLYEDFRTKVIEK
;
A
#
# COMPACT_ATOMS: atom_id res chain seq x y z
N MET A 1 73.21 0.85 6.58
CA MET A 1 72.01 0.13 6.14
C MET A 1 71.01 0.12 7.27
N ILE A 2 70.25 1.20 7.47
CA ILE A 2 69.06 1.29 8.29
C ILE A 2 68.41 2.62 7.92
N LYS A 3 67.51 2.63 6.95
CA LYS A 3 66.58 3.75 6.62
C LYS A 3 65.63 3.25 5.54
N ASN A 4 64.57 2.55 5.88
CA ASN A 4 63.40 2.33 5.01
C ASN A 4 62.28 1.48 5.72
N SER A 5 61.97 1.74 6.98
CA SER A 5 60.89 0.98 7.69
C SER A 5 59.96 1.84 8.52
N VAL A 6 59.74 3.13 8.19
CA VAL A 6 58.86 4.02 8.96
C VAL A 6 57.73 4.63 8.11
N LEU A 7 57.56 4.26 6.81
CA LEU A 7 56.58 4.93 5.95
C LEU A 7 55.35 4.06 5.60
N LEU A 8 55.06 3.00 6.35
CA LEU A 8 53.91 2.09 6.05
C LEU A 8 52.86 1.99 7.17
N LEU A 9 52.87 2.89 8.15
CA LEU A 9 51.94 2.79 9.30
C LEU A 9 51.00 4.00 9.46
N ILE A 10 50.84 4.87 8.46
CA ILE A 10 49.99 6.07 8.54
C ILE A 10 48.79 6.01 7.57
N LEU A 11 48.61 4.96 6.78
CA LEU A 11 47.52 4.89 5.80
C LEU A 11 46.33 4.03 6.22
N SER A 12 46.29 3.53 7.45
CA SER A 12 45.24 2.61 7.93
C SER A 12 44.23 3.24 8.90
N VAL A 13 44.28 4.53 9.21
CA VAL A 13 43.40 5.19 10.21
C VAL A 13 42.34 6.07 9.58
N ALA A 14 42.38 6.32 8.26
CA ALA A 14 41.41 7.23 7.59
C ALA A 14 40.12 6.57 7.09
N LEU A 15 39.96 5.24 7.20
CA LEU A 15 38.79 4.52 6.67
C LEU A 15 37.74 4.15 7.75
N LEU A 16 37.93 4.52 9.02
CA LEU A 16 37.00 4.19 10.11
C LEU A 16 36.14 5.39 10.58
N SER A 17 36.29 6.58 9.98
CA SER A 17 35.61 7.79 10.45
C SER A 17 34.26 8.07 9.79
N CYS A 18 34.02 7.69 8.54
CA CYS A 18 32.76 8.04 7.86
C CYS A 18 31.52 7.32 8.42
N GLY A 19 31.64 6.06 8.86
CA GLY A 19 30.48 5.28 9.34
C GLY A 19 29.99 5.68 10.75
N SER A 20 30.77 6.44 11.52
CA SER A 20 30.39 6.91 12.85
C SER A 20 29.75 8.31 12.85
N GLU A 21 30.06 9.13 11.85
CA GLU A 21 29.43 10.46 11.69
C GLU A 21 28.00 10.33 11.20
N ASN A 22 27.73 9.56 10.15
CA ASN A 22 26.36 9.36 9.63
C ASN A 22 25.40 8.80 10.69
N LYS A 23 25.83 7.88 11.55
CA LYS A 23 24.98 7.36 12.63
C LYS A 23 24.67 8.40 13.71
N LYS A 24 25.58 9.33 13.99
CA LYS A 24 25.33 10.42 14.95
C LYS A 24 24.34 11.45 14.38
N ASP A 25 24.46 11.75 13.10
CA ASP A 25 23.56 12.66 12.40
C ASP A 25 22.16 12.08 12.28
N ASP A 26 22.02 10.79 12.03
CA ASP A 26 20.74 10.06 11.99
C ASP A 26 20.01 10.05 13.34
N GLU A 27 20.73 9.87 14.45
CA GLU A 27 20.15 9.93 15.80
C GLU A 27 19.84 11.37 16.22
N ALA A 28 20.66 12.35 15.83
CA ALA A 28 20.39 13.76 16.05
C ALA A 28 19.10 14.19 15.36
N LEU A 29 18.89 13.74 14.11
CA LEU A 29 17.70 14.06 13.33
C LEU A 29 16.40 13.62 14.00
N LYS A 30 16.40 12.54 14.79
CA LYS A 30 15.22 12.04 15.53
C LYS A 30 14.78 12.97 16.67
N THR A 31 15.61 13.89 17.09
CA THR A 31 15.35 14.84 18.20
C THR A 31 15.44 16.29 17.77
N GLU A 32 15.77 16.54 16.50
CA GLU A 32 15.90 17.89 15.94
C GLU A 32 14.54 18.57 15.82
N ASP A 33 14.51 19.90 15.94
CA ASP A 33 13.28 20.65 15.71
C ASP A 33 12.91 20.72 14.22
N TRP A 34 11.60 20.84 13.95
CA TRP A 34 11.08 20.80 12.58
C TRP A 34 11.63 21.93 11.69
N GLU A 35 11.90 23.10 12.23
CA GLU A 35 12.42 24.22 11.45
C GLU A 35 13.83 23.92 10.92
N THR A 36 14.66 23.31 11.75
CA THR A 36 16.01 22.85 11.36
C THR A 36 15.94 21.71 10.33
N ILE A 37 15.07 20.71 10.53
CA ILE A 37 14.83 19.63 9.56
C ILE A 37 14.41 20.22 8.21
N SER A 38 13.42 21.11 8.20
CA SER A 38 12.89 21.72 6.98
C SER A 38 13.95 22.55 6.23
N LYS A 39 14.80 23.28 6.94
CA LYS A 39 15.92 24.04 6.35
C LYS A 39 16.97 23.15 5.71
N SER A 40 17.31 22.02 6.35
CA SER A 40 18.29 21.07 5.83
C SER A 40 17.79 20.31 4.61
N ALA A 41 16.48 20.23 4.43
CA ALA A 41 15.83 19.56 3.30
C ALA A 41 15.87 20.36 1.98
N ALA A 42 16.01 21.69 2.05
CA ALA A 42 15.94 22.56 0.86
C ALA A 42 17.07 22.28 -0.13
N GLY A 43 16.76 22.26 -1.43
CA GLY A 43 17.72 22.04 -2.51
C GLY A 43 18.18 20.59 -2.69
N LYS A 44 17.61 19.65 -1.92
CA LYS A 44 17.96 18.22 -1.96
C LYS A 44 17.19 17.47 -3.03
N THR A 45 17.71 16.29 -3.39
CA THR A 45 17.02 15.33 -4.25
C THR A 45 16.55 14.16 -3.40
N VAL A 46 15.27 13.81 -3.50
CA VAL A 46 14.68 12.66 -2.80
C VAL A 46 14.29 11.61 -3.81
N ASN A 47 14.79 10.39 -3.65
CA ASN A 47 14.46 9.25 -4.46
C ASN A 47 13.34 8.44 -3.79
N PHE A 48 12.17 8.44 -4.41
CA PHE A 48 10.98 7.75 -3.92
C PHE A 48 10.68 6.52 -4.76
N MET A 49 10.75 5.33 -4.17
CA MET A 49 10.37 4.08 -4.82
C MET A 49 8.95 3.71 -4.47
N MET A 50 8.09 3.58 -5.50
CA MET A 50 6.66 3.35 -5.32
C MET A 50 6.06 2.48 -6.43
N TRP A 51 4.91 1.87 -6.13
CA TRP A 51 4.11 1.21 -7.14
C TRP A 51 3.58 2.19 -8.19
N GLN A 52 3.74 1.85 -9.48
CA GLN A 52 3.36 2.71 -10.61
C GLN A 52 2.27 2.06 -11.50
N GLY A 53 1.56 1.05 -11.02
CA GLY A 53 0.55 0.33 -11.80
C GLY A 53 -0.80 1.06 -11.96
N SER A 54 -0.96 2.27 -11.40
CA SER A 54 -2.18 3.08 -11.53
C SER A 54 -1.90 4.41 -12.23
N PRO A 55 -2.49 4.67 -13.41
CA PRO A 55 -2.37 5.95 -14.11
C PRO A 55 -2.77 7.15 -13.24
N VAL A 56 -3.81 7.00 -12.42
CA VAL A 56 -4.36 8.07 -11.58
C VAL A 56 -3.41 8.43 -10.43
N ILE A 57 -2.82 7.42 -9.79
CA ILE A 57 -1.80 7.63 -8.75
C ILE A 57 -0.57 8.32 -9.37
N ASN A 58 -0.13 7.83 -10.54
CA ASN A 58 1.00 8.41 -11.25
C ASN A 58 0.74 9.87 -11.65
N ASP A 59 -0.49 10.18 -12.08
CA ASP A 59 -0.89 11.56 -12.42
C ASP A 59 -0.84 12.47 -11.19
N TYR A 60 -1.41 12.04 -10.06
CA TYR A 60 -1.37 12.79 -8.80
C TYR A 60 0.07 13.05 -8.34
N ILE A 61 0.93 12.03 -8.38
CA ILE A 61 2.33 12.20 -7.96
C ILE A 61 3.09 13.11 -8.94
N ASN A 62 3.01 12.86 -10.25
CA ASN A 62 3.81 13.58 -11.25
C ASN A 62 3.32 15.01 -11.48
N ASN A 63 2.01 15.23 -11.49
CA ASN A 63 1.43 16.51 -11.89
C ASN A 63 0.99 17.38 -10.71
N TYR A 64 0.95 16.81 -9.48
CA TYR A 64 0.63 17.57 -8.29
C TYR A 64 1.73 17.53 -7.23
N VAL A 65 2.10 16.34 -6.72
CA VAL A 65 3.06 16.23 -5.60
C VAL A 65 4.43 16.77 -5.98
N ILE A 66 5.02 16.29 -7.08
CA ILE A 66 6.36 16.70 -7.53
C ILE A 66 6.45 18.22 -7.73
N PRO A 67 5.56 18.86 -8.51
CA PRO A 67 5.60 20.32 -8.69
C PRO A 67 5.43 21.09 -7.38
N LYS A 68 4.52 20.64 -6.51
CA LYS A 68 4.26 21.31 -5.22
C LYS A 68 5.41 21.20 -4.24
N VAL A 69 6.05 20.06 -4.16
CA VAL A 69 7.24 19.83 -3.33
C VAL A 69 8.40 20.70 -3.83
N LYS A 70 8.59 20.80 -5.15
CA LYS A 70 9.59 21.68 -5.76
C LYS A 70 9.30 23.16 -5.48
N GLU A 71 8.05 23.59 -5.68
CA GLU A 71 7.62 24.97 -5.47
C GLU A 71 7.79 25.43 -4.02
N LYS A 72 7.40 24.57 -3.06
CA LYS A 72 7.33 24.95 -1.65
C LYS A 72 8.62 24.74 -0.88
N TYR A 73 9.40 23.74 -1.24
CA TYR A 73 10.54 23.28 -0.43
C TYR A 73 11.86 23.19 -1.22
N GLU A 74 11.84 23.52 -2.51
CA GLU A 74 13.00 23.42 -3.41
C GLU A 74 13.53 21.99 -3.58
N ILE A 75 12.79 20.96 -3.16
CA ILE A 75 13.20 19.56 -3.25
C ILE A 75 12.91 19.00 -4.65
N ASP A 76 13.88 18.27 -5.22
CA ASP A 76 13.73 17.50 -6.45
C ASP A 76 13.29 16.07 -6.11
N LEU A 77 11.98 15.80 -6.24
CA LEU A 77 11.43 14.46 -5.99
C LEU A 77 11.52 13.60 -7.25
N GLN A 78 12.29 12.52 -7.18
CA GLN A 78 12.51 11.55 -8.26
C GLN A 78 11.76 10.26 -7.96
N ILE A 79 11.02 9.73 -8.93
CA ILE A 79 10.20 8.53 -8.75
C ILE A 79 10.82 7.35 -9.48
N SER A 80 10.92 6.23 -8.79
CA SER A 80 11.25 4.93 -9.37
C SER A 80 10.15 3.91 -9.11
N GLY A 81 9.97 2.97 -10.04
CA GLY A 81 8.99 1.88 -9.89
C GLY A 81 9.52 0.78 -8.98
N GLY A 82 8.64 0.27 -8.09
CA GLY A 82 8.93 -0.90 -7.26
C GLY A 82 7.72 -1.26 -6.41
N GLN A 83 7.57 -2.55 -6.18
CA GLN A 83 6.57 -3.11 -5.26
C GLN A 83 7.29 -3.69 -4.03
N GLY A 84 6.54 -4.20 -3.05
CA GLY A 84 7.08 -4.74 -1.82
C GLY A 84 8.28 -5.68 -2.01
N PRO A 85 8.20 -6.72 -2.85
CA PRO A 85 9.31 -7.65 -3.07
C PRO A 85 10.59 -6.98 -3.61
N GLU A 86 10.45 -6.05 -4.58
CA GLU A 86 11.59 -5.32 -5.14
C GLU A 86 12.23 -4.38 -4.12
N ILE A 87 11.41 -3.71 -3.28
CA ILE A 87 11.89 -2.85 -2.19
C ILE A 87 12.68 -3.67 -1.16
N VAL A 88 12.14 -4.80 -0.73
CA VAL A 88 12.84 -5.71 0.21
C VAL A 88 14.13 -6.24 -0.38
N GLN A 89 14.11 -6.65 -1.65
CA GLN A 89 15.28 -7.17 -2.34
C GLN A 89 16.39 -6.10 -2.47
N LEU A 90 16.02 -4.86 -2.82
CA LEU A 90 16.96 -3.73 -2.87
C LEU A 90 17.61 -3.50 -1.50
N ALA A 91 16.81 -3.34 -0.45
CA ALA A 91 17.28 -3.08 0.91
C ALA A 91 18.19 -4.21 1.43
N MET A 92 17.83 -5.48 1.18
CA MET A 92 18.66 -6.63 1.51
C MET A 92 19.99 -6.63 0.75
N GLY A 93 19.97 -6.34 -0.55
CA GLY A 93 21.15 -6.30 -1.40
C GLY A 93 22.12 -5.21 -0.97
N GLU A 94 21.64 -3.99 -0.72
CA GLU A 94 22.44 -2.86 -0.24
C GLU A 94 23.04 -3.15 1.14
N ARG A 95 22.24 -3.73 2.06
CA ARG A 95 22.72 -4.10 3.39
C ARG A 95 23.81 -5.19 3.33
N GLN A 96 23.62 -6.22 2.51
CA GLN A 96 24.63 -7.29 2.32
C GLN A 96 25.92 -6.76 1.69
N ALA A 97 25.81 -5.77 0.82
CA ALA A 97 26.97 -5.10 0.20
C ALA A 97 27.62 -4.05 1.12
N GLY A 98 27.07 -3.77 2.30
CA GLY A 98 27.57 -2.78 3.25
C GLY A 98 27.42 -1.34 2.74
N ILE A 99 26.42 -1.06 1.89
CA ILE A 99 26.15 0.26 1.35
C ILE A 99 25.53 1.13 2.45
N THR A 100 26.21 2.22 2.82
CA THR A 100 25.79 3.16 3.87
C THR A 100 24.95 4.32 3.32
N GLU A 101 25.07 4.63 2.05
CA GLU A 101 24.24 5.61 1.34
C GLU A 101 23.54 4.89 0.18
N GLY A 102 22.27 4.60 0.37
CA GLY A 102 21.46 3.83 -0.57
C GLY A 102 20.99 4.67 -1.77
N GLN A 103 20.36 4.01 -2.72
CA GLN A 103 19.84 4.65 -3.93
C GLN A 103 18.43 5.24 -3.71
N VAL A 104 17.74 4.84 -2.65
CA VAL A 104 16.35 5.20 -2.36
C VAL A 104 16.26 5.79 -0.96
N ASP A 105 15.56 6.92 -0.86
CA ASP A 105 15.35 7.62 0.41
C ASP A 105 14.05 7.19 1.09
N MET A 106 12.96 7.21 0.33
CA MET A 106 11.64 6.85 0.85
C MET A 106 10.94 5.83 -0.04
N VAL A 107 10.04 5.08 0.57
CA VAL A 107 9.34 3.97 -0.06
C VAL A 107 7.84 4.01 0.28
N TRP A 108 6.99 3.61 -0.69
CA TRP A 108 5.61 3.27 -0.40
C TRP A 108 5.54 1.78 -0.04
N ILE A 109 5.07 1.50 1.17
CA ILE A 109 5.05 0.15 1.73
C ILE A 109 3.66 -0.21 2.26
N ASN A 110 3.47 -1.51 2.38
CA ASN A 110 2.30 -2.15 3.02
C ASN A 110 2.82 -3.15 4.05
N GLY A 111 1.94 -3.69 4.87
CA GLY A 111 2.29 -4.45 6.06
C GLY A 111 3.22 -5.64 5.87
N GLU A 112 3.12 -6.41 4.76
CA GLU A 112 4.08 -7.49 4.53
C GLU A 112 5.48 -6.97 4.19
N THR A 113 5.56 -5.83 3.52
CA THR A 113 6.83 -5.14 3.23
C THR A 113 7.40 -4.51 4.49
N PHE A 114 6.57 -3.80 5.27
CA PHE A 114 6.94 -3.25 6.56
C PHE A 114 7.51 -4.32 7.50
N PHE A 115 6.83 -5.46 7.62
CA PHE A 115 7.27 -6.60 8.42
C PHE A 115 8.65 -7.12 7.98
N GLN A 116 8.85 -7.30 6.68
CA GLN A 116 10.11 -7.80 6.14
C GLN A 116 11.26 -6.81 6.33
N LEU A 117 11.02 -5.51 6.05
CA LEU A 117 12.02 -4.46 6.24
C LEU A 117 12.40 -4.29 7.72
N ARG A 118 11.44 -4.41 8.64
CA ARG A 118 11.73 -4.39 10.08
C ARG A 118 12.59 -5.57 10.52
N LYS A 119 12.32 -6.77 10.01
CA LYS A 119 13.11 -7.97 10.34
C LYS A 119 14.59 -7.85 9.96
N ILE A 120 14.90 -7.05 8.97
CA ILE A 120 16.28 -6.81 8.52
C ILE A 120 16.81 -5.44 8.94
N ASP A 121 16.14 -4.71 9.86
CA ASP A 121 16.49 -3.35 10.30
C ASP A 121 16.76 -2.38 9.13
N ALA A 122 15.94 -2.45 8.08
CA ALA A 122 16.12 -1.64 6.87
C ALA A 122 15.27 -0.35 6.88
N LEU A 123 14.47 -0.09 7.92
CA LEU A 123 13.75 1.16 8.09
C LEU A 123 14.43 2.07 9.09
N TRP A 124 14.39 3.38 8.81
CA TRP A 124 14.82 4.42 9.73
C TRP A 124 13.60 5.01 10.46
N GLY A 125 13.73 5.27 11.75
CA GLY A 125 12.70 5.85 12.60
C GLY A 125 12.96 5.56 14.09
N PRO A 126 12.01 5.88 14.98
CA PRO A 126 10.72 6.54 14.68
C PRO A 126 10.88 8.00 14.27
N PHE A 127 10.07 8.45 13.31
CA PHE A 127 10.12 9.82 12.81
C PHE A 127 8.74 10.51 12.78
N LEU A 128 7.67 9.75 12.85
CA LEU A 128 6.30 10.22 12.59
C LEU A 128 5.88 11.35 13.55
N SER A 129 6.25 11.27 14.82
CA SER A 129 5.90 12.28 15.83
C SER A 129 6.58 13.65 15.61
N GLN A 130 7.60 13.74 14.76
CA GLN A 130 8.26 14.98 14.40
C GLN A 130 7.58 15.70 13.23
N LEU A 131 6.73 14.99 12.46
CA LEU A 131 6.03 15.56 11.33
C LEU A 131 4.85 16.41 11.81
N PRO A 132 4.82 17.74 11.55
CA PRO A 132 3.74 18.61 12.04
C PRO A 132 2.34 18.15 11.66
N ASN A 133 2.16 17.63 10.43
CA ASN A 133 0.85 17.19 9.97
C ASN A 133 0.37 15.86 10.61
N SER A 134 1.22 15.18 11.41
CA SER A 134 0.81 14.01 12.17
C SER A 134 -0.24 14.34 13.25
N GLU A 135 -0.31 15.60 13.71
CA GLU A 135 -1.32 16.06 14.67
C GLU A 135 -2.76 15.90 14.18
N TYR A 136 -2.95 15.92 12.86
CA TYR A 136 -4.27 15.79 12.23
C TYR A 136 -4.74 14.34 12.06
N ILE A 137 -3.92 13.37 12.44
CA ILE A 137 -4.24 11.95 12.31
C ILE A 137 -4.79 11.42 13.64
N ASN A 138 -5.77 10.54 13.56
CA ASN A 138 -6.25 9.82 14.74
C ASN A 138 -5.56 8.47 14.87
N PHE A 139 -4.50 8.41 15.68
CA PHE A 139 -3.77 7.16 15.95
C PHE A 139 -4.46 6.24 16.97
N GLU A 140 -5.65 6.60 17.48
CA GLU A 140 -6.52 5.68 18.21
C GLU A 140 -7.31 4.77 17.25
N ASP A 141 -7.43 5.16 15.98
CA ASP A 141 -8.02 4.31 14.95
C ASP A 141 -7.04 3.17 14.57
N PRO A 142 -7.40 1.89 14.83
CA PRO A 142 -6.53 0.76 14.52
C PRO A 142 -6.25 0.60 13.02
N PHE A 143 -7.13 1.08 12.12
CA PHE A 143 -6.88 1.07 10.68
C PHE A 143 -5.76 2.03 10.23
N VAL A 144 -5.28 2.89 11.12
CA VAL A 144 -4.22 3.87 10.83
C VAL A 144 -2.98 3.62 11.68
N SER A 145 -3.16 3.13 12.92
CA SER A 145 -2.07 2.91 13.88
C SER A 145 -1.44 1.53 13.81
N THR A 146 -2.06 0.62 13.03
CA THR A 146 -1.50 -0.71 12.77
C THR A 146 -1.46 -0.99 11.27
N ASP A 147 -0.39 -1.62 10.83
CA ASP A 147 -0.26 -2.16 9.48
C ASP A 147 -0.12 -3.68 9.56
N PHE A 148 -1.08 -4.43 8.97
CA PHE A 148 -1.18 -5.88 9.07
C PHE A 148 -1.04 -6.38 10.51
N GLN A 149 -1.83 -5.79 11.42
CA GLN A 149 -1.85 -6.07 12.87
C GLN A 149 -0.53 -5.79 13.61
N GLN A 150 0.42 -5.14 12.97
CA GLN A 150 1.64 -4.66 13.62
C GLN A 150 1.50 -3.17 13.94
N SER A 151 1.85 -2.78 15.16
CA SER A 151 1.97 -1.35 15.47
C SER A 151 3.03 -0.70 14.58
N ILE A 152 2.68 0.44 13.95
CA ILE A 152 3.60 1.21 13.13
C ILE A 152 4.74 1.83 13.95
N ASN A 153 4.56 2.02 15.26
CA ASN A 153 5.58 2.56 16.20
C ASN A 153 6.30 3.82 15.69
N GLY A 154 5.64 4.61 14.85
CA GLY A 154 6.22 5.80 14.25
C GLY A 154 7.30 5.57 13.19
N MET A 155 7.45 4.33 12.73
CA MET A 155 8.45 3.92 11.73
C MET A 155 7.99 4.13 10.28
N GLU A 156 6.72 4.42 10.10
CA GLU A 156 6.08 4.71 8.83
C GLU A 156 4.93 5.70 9.02
N ALA A 157 4.59 6.44 7.98
CA ALA A 157 3.59 7.49 7.98
C ALA A 157 2.40 7.13 7.09
N PRO A 158 1.16 7.10 7.62
CA PRO A 158 -0.02 6.83 6.79
C PRO A 158 -0.26 8.01 5.85
N TRP A 159 -0.55 7.73 4.57
CA TRP A 159 -0.80 8.78 3.58
C TRP A 159 -2.04 8.56 2.74
N SER A 160 -2.57 7.35 2.69
CA SER A 160 -3.76 6.98 1.94
C SER A 160 -4.51 5.88 2.65
N MET A 161 -5.82 5.85 2.50
CA MET A 161 -6.67 4.80 3.07
C MET A 161 -7.63 4.30 2.00
N GLY A 162 -7.86 3.00 1.96
CA GLY A 162 -8.82 2.39 1.08
C GLY A 162 -9.52 1.20 1.70
N GLN A 163 -10.73 0.93 1.26
CA GLN A 163 -11.42 -0.31 1.57
C GLN A 163 -11.62 -1.12 0.29
N PHE A 164 -11.40 -2.42 0.39
CA PHE A 164 -11.60 -3.36 -0.69
C PHE A 164 -13.08 -3.51 -0.98
N ALA A 165 -13.46 -3.62 -2.25
CA ALA A 165 -14.82 -3.91 -2.67
C ALA A 165 -14.84 -4.80 -3.91
N MET A 166 -15.90 -5.57 -4.02
CA MET A 166 -16.28 -6.25 -5.25
C MET A 166 -16.93 -5.26 -6.21
N VAL A 167 -16.78 -5.48 -7.50
CA VAL A 167 -17.30 -4.61 -8.57
C VAL A 167 -18.00 -5.45 -9.62
N TYR A 168 -19.16 -5.00 -10.09
CA TYR A 168 -19.92 -5.70 -11.11
C TYR A 168 -20.61 -4.75 -12.10
N ASP A 169 -20.96 -5.27 -13.26
CA ASP A 169 -21.77 -4.56 -14.26
C ASP A 169 -23.26 -4.95 -14.09
N THR A 170 -24.08 -4.01 -13.64
CA THR A 170 -25.53 -4.22 -13.41
C THR A 170 -26.29 -4.57 -14.68
N SER A 171 -25.75 -4.28 -15.87
CA SER A 171 -26.34 -4.66 -17.13
C SER A 171 -26.17 -6.15 -17.45
N LYS A 172 -25.26 -6.84 -16.77
CA LYS A 172 -24.90 -8.25 -17.00
C LYS A 172 -25.21 -9.14 -15.81
N VAL A 173 -25.13 -8.58 -14.59
CA VAL A 173 -25.33 -9.33 -13.34
C VAL A 173 -26.37 -8.61 -12.51
N GLU A 174 -27.53 -9.23 -12.30
CA GLU A 174 -28.63 -8.67 -11.49
C GLU A 174 -28.35 -8.84 -10.00
N ASN A 175 -27.89 -10.02 -9.58
CA ASN A 175 -27.60 -10.37 -8.19
C ASN A 175 -26.14 -10.81 -8.09
N PRO A 176 -25.21 -9.91 -7.71
CA PRO A 176 -23.80 -10.26 -7.61
C PRO A 176 -23.53 -11.15 -6.38
N PRO A 177 -22.64 -12.16 -6.50
CA PRO A 177 -22.33 -13.07 -5.40
C PRO A 177 -21.52 -12.36 -4.30
N ALA A 178 -21.92 -12.52 -3.06
CA ALA A 178 -21.30 -11.93 -1.88
C ALA A 178 -20.75 -12.97 -0.88
N THR A 179 -20.80 -14.26 -1.24
CA THR A 179 -20.22 -15.39 -0.49
C THR A 179 -19.57 -16.39 -1.44
N LEU A 180 -18.71 -17.28 -0.93
CA LEU A 180 -18.08 -18.34 -1.74
C LEU A 180 -19.11 -19.31 -2.37
N GLU A 181 -20.20 -19.61 -1.65
CA GLU A 181 -21.28 -20.45 -2.16
C GLU A 181 -22.03 -19.77 -3.33
N GLU A 182 -22.34 -18.49 -3.16
CA GLU A 182 -22.97 -17.69 -4.21
C GLU A 182 -22.04 -17.50 -5.41
N LEU A 183 -20.73 -17.30 -5.15
CA LEU A 183 -19.72 -17.18 -6.21
C LEU A 183 -19.56 -18.48 -6.99
N GLU A 184 -19.59 -19.63 -6.32
CA GLU A 184 -19.57 -20.93 -6.99
C GLU A 184 -20.78 -21.13 -7.91
N THR A 185 -21.96 -20.75 -7.43
CA THR A 185 -23.19 -20.77 -8.23
C THR A 185 -23.10 -19.83 -9.42
N TYR A 186 -22.56 -18.62 -9.21
CA TYR A 186 -22.40 -17.60 -10.23
C TYR A 186 -21.44 -18.05 -11.35
N ILE A 187 -20.24 -18.54 -11.03
CA ILE A 187 -19.23 -18.92 -12.04
C ILE A 187 -19.68 -20.13 -12.87
N LYS A 188 -20.47 -21.03 -12.29
CA LYS A 188 -21.07 -22.14 -13.03
C LYS A 188 -22.15 -21.65 -14.00
N LYS A 189 -22.89 -20.61 -13.64
CA LYS A 189 -23.93 -20.00 -14.49
C LYS A 189 -23.34 -19.12 -15.60
N TYR A 190 -22.24 -18.41 -15.29
CA TYR A 190 -21.56 -17.48 -16.19
C TYR A 190 -20.07 -17.82 -16.31
N PRO A 191 -19.72 -18.98 -16.91
CA PRO A 191 -18.33 -19.42 -17.00
C PRO A 191 -17.48 -18.42 -17.80
N GLY A 192 -16.24 -18.23 -17.36
CA GLY A 192 -15.28 -17.34 -18.00
C GLY A 192 -15.38 -15.87 -17.61
N THR A 193 -16.34 -15.47 -16.76
CA THR A 193 -16.61 -14.06 -16.43
C THR A 193 -16.07 -13.58 -15.09
N PHE A 194 -15.28 -14.42 -14.41
CA PHE A 194 -14.58 -14.14 -13.16
C PHE A 194 -13.19 -14.77 -13.17
N THR A 195 -12.25 -14.15 -12.49
CA THR A 195 -10.93 -14.74 -12.17
C THR A 195 -10.33 -14.06 -10.94
N ILE A 196 -9.18 -14.57 -10.48
CA ILE A 196 -8.37 -14.04 -9.39
C ILE A 196 -7.06 -13.52 -9.98
N SER A 197 -6.59 -12.34 -9.57
CA SER A 197 -5.28 -11.84 -9.98
C SER A 197 -4.16 -12.37 -9.08
N ASN A 198 -2.97 -12.53 -9.65
CA ASN A 198 -1.77 -12.93 -8.91
C ASN A 198 -0.97 -11.70 -8.47
N ASP A 199 -1.62 -10.84 -7.70
CA ASP A 199 -1.05 -9.61 -7.15
C ASP A 199 -1.60 -9.35 -5.73
N PHE A 200 -1.18 -8.24 -5.13
CA PHE A 200 -1.64 -7.79 -3.81
C PHE A 200 -3.18 -7.82 -3.69
N THR A 201 -3.87 -7.37 -4.72
CA THR A 201 -5.33 -7.23 -4.73
C THR A 201 -6.02 -8.60 -4.78
N GLY A 202 -5.49 -9.53 -5.55
CA GLY A 202 -6.00 -10.92 -5.58
C GLY A 202 -5.73 -11.67 -4.28
N MET A 203 -4.56 -11.45 -3.65
CA MET A 203 -4.29 -12.01 -2.32
C MET A 203 -5.25 -11.42 -1.28
N THR A 204 -5.60 -10.13 -1.39
CA THR A 204 -6.58 -9.48 -0.51
C THR A 204 -7.98 -10.09 -0.65
N LEU A 205 -8.41 -10.40 -1.88
CA LEU A 205 -9.65 -11.17 -2.08
C LEU A 205 -9.58 -12.53 -1.38
N MET A 206 -8.47 -13.25 -1.52
CA MET A 206 -8.29 -14.55 -0.87
C MET A 206 -8.27 -14.46 0.65
N LYS A 207 -7.77 -13.38 1.24
CA LYS A 207 -7.89 -13.12 2.69
C LYS A 207 -9.35 -12.97 3.11
N SER A 208 -10.18 -12.29 2.33
CA SER A 208 -11.63 -12.20 2.59
C SER A 208 -12.30 -13.58 2.51
N PHE A 209 -11.87 -14.44 1.57
CA PHE A 209 -12.35 -15.82 1.49
C PHE A 209 -11.88 -16.67 2.69
N LEU A 210 -10.64 -16.49 3.15
CA LEU A 210 -10.16 -17.17 4.36
C LEU A 210 -10.94 -16.76 5.60
N ALA A 211 -11.29 -15.47 5.74
CA ALA A 211 -12.11 -14.98 6.84
C ALA A 211 -13.51 -15.64 6.84
N GLU A 212 -14.12 -15.77 5.66
CA GLU A 212 -15.39 -16.48 5.49
C GLU A 212 -15.27 -17.95 5.88
N LEU A 213 -14.25 -18.67 5.39
CA LEU A 213 -13.99 -20.07 5.73
C LEU A 213 -13.70 -20.25 7.23
N GLY A 214 -13.14 -19.23 7.87
CA GLY A 214 -12.95 -19.16 9.32
C GLY A 214 -14.22 -18.95 10.12
N GLY A 215 -15.34 -18.61 9.47
CA GLY A 215 -16.69 -18.49 10.06
C GLY A 215 -17.02 -17.14 10.68
N SER A 216 -16.10 -16.16 10.64
CA SER A 216 -16.40 -14.78 11.10
C SER A 216 -15.44 -13.76 10.46
N PRO A 217 -15.85 -12.47 10.39
CA PRO A 217 -15.00 -11.38 9.94
C PRO A 217 -13.65 -11.25 10.69
N THR A 218 -13.64 -11.61 11.96
CA THR A 218 -12.48 -11.52 12.86
C THR A 218 -11.72 -12.84 13.00
N SER A 219 -12.03 -13.83 12.19
CA SER A 219 -11.44 -15.17 12.32
C SER A 219 -9.92 -15.20 12.10
N LEU A 220 -9.37 -14.21 11.41
CA LEU A 220 -7.93 -14.07 11.12
C LEU A 220 -7.23 -13.04 12.02
N ASP A 221 -7.91 -12.45 13.00
CA ASP A 221 -7.33 -11.46 13.89
C ASP A 221 -6.29 -12.07 14.84
N GLY A 222 -5.33 -11.24 15.23
CA GLY A 222 -4.24 -11.60 16.12
C GLY A 222 -2.99 -12.13 15.38
N GLU A 223 -2.10 -12.76 16.13
CA GLU A 223 -0.87 -13.33 15.60
C GLU A 223 -1.15 -14.45 14.59
N PHE A 224 -0.25 -14.61 13.63
CA PHE A 224 -0.34 -15.68 12.64
C PHE A 224 -0.36 -17.05 13.33
N ASN A 225 -1.29 -17.90 12.91
CA ASN A 225 -1.44 -19.26 13.40
C ASN A 225 -1.32 -20.25 12.23
N GLU A 226 -0.25 -21.02 12.22
CA GLU A 226 0.08 -21.96 11.15
C GLU A 226 -1.00 -23.03 10.96
N ASP A 227 -1.47 -23.67 12.04
CA ASP A 227 -2.48 -24.73 11.93
C ASP A 227 -3.81 -24.21 11.38
N LYS A 228 -4.20 -23.00 11.79
CA LYS A 228 -5.38 -22.31 11.26
C LYS A 228 -5.19 -22.01 9.77
N TYR A 229 -4.03 -21.45 9.40
CA TYR A 229 -3.73 -21.14 8.01
C TYR A 229 -3.79 -22.40 7.14
N GLU A 230 -3.09 -23.46 7.50
CA GLU A 230 -3.07 -24.72 6.73
C GLU A 230 -4.48 -25.30 6.55
N LYS A 231 -5.29 -25.27 7.60
CA LYS A 231 -6.68 -25.72 7.54
C LYS A 231 -7.53 -24.89 6.55
N LEU A 232 -7.51 -23.57 6.71
CA LEU A 232 -8.36 -22.67 5.93
C LEU A 232 -7.87 -22.55 4.49
N SER A 233 -6.57 -22.43 4.29
CA SER A 233 -5.99 -22.35 2.95
C SER A 233 -6.16 -23.67 2.19
N GLY A 234 -6.08 -24.82 2.87
CA GLY A 234 -6.40 -26.11 2.26
C GLY A 234 -7.82 -26.12 1.66
N GLN A 235 -8.82 -25.68 2.41
CA GLN A 235 -10.20 -25.54 1.93
C GLN A 235 -10.30 -24.56 0.75
N LEU A 236 -9.57 -23.43 0.82
CA LEU A 236 -9.53 -22.45 -0.26
C LEU A 236 -8.94 -23.02 -1.54
N TRP A 237 -7.82 -23.75 -1.45
CA TRP A 237 -7.20 -24.37 -2.63
C TRP A 237 -8.06 -25.47 -3.24
N ASP A 238 -8.74 -26.26 -2.42
CA ASP A 238 -9.70 -27.27 -2.89
C ASP A 238 -10.85 -26.60 -3.65
N TRP A 239 -11.39 -25.48 -3.09
CA TRP A 239 -12.44 -24.72 -3.74
C TRP A 239 -11.98 -24.12 -5.07
N ILE A 240 -10.80 -23.46 -5.12
CA ILE A 240 -10.26 -22.85 -6.33
C ILE A 240 -9.99 -23.93 -7.39
N ASN A 241 -9.29 -25.01 -7.06
CA ASN A 241 -8.93 -26.06 -8.00
C ASN A 241 -10.16 -26.82 -8.52
N GLY A 242 -11.19 -27.00 -7.69
CA GLY A 242 -12.47 -27.61 -8.11
C GLY A 242 -13.26 -26.73 -9.09
N ASN A 243 -13.10 -25.41 -8.99
CA ASN A 243 -13.90 -24.43 -9.71
C ASN A 243 -13.14 -23.67 -10.81
N LYS A 244 -11.79 -23.66 -10.84
CA LYS A 244 -11.01 -22.83 -11.77
C LYS A 244 -11.32 -23.08 -13.25
N LYS A 245 -11.85 -24.24 -13.63
CA LYS A 245 -12.34 -24.51 -14.98
C LYS A 245 -13.49 -23.61 -15.44
N TYR A 246 -14.16 -22.94 -14.51
CA TYR A 246 -15.21 -21.95 -14.78
C TYR A 246 -14.67 -20.51 -14.75
N PHE A 247 -13.40 -20.31 -14.39
CA PHE A 247 -12.78 -18.99 -14.41
C PHE A 247 -12.42 -18.56 -15.84
N TRP A 248 -12.08 -17.29 -15.99
CA TRP A 248 -11.57 -16.76 -17.24
C TRP A 248 -10.42 -17.61 -17.79
N LYS A 249 -10.45 -17.89 -19.08
CA LYS A 249 -9.55 -18.84 -19.77
C LYS A 249 -9.46 -20.21 -19.08
N GLU A 250 -10.57 -20.67 -18.53
CA GLU A 250 -10.65 -21.99 -17.86
C GLU A 250 -9.64 -22.16 -16.73
N GLY A 251 -9.19 -21.03 -16.11
CA GLY A 251 -8.22 -21.01 -15.02
C GLY A 251 -6.83 -21.55 -15.40
N THR A 252 -6.48 -21.56 -16.69
CA THR A 252 -5.15 -21.96 -17.17
C THR A 252 -4.12 -20.84 -17.03
N THR A 253 -4.58 -19.62 -16.84
CA THR A 253 -3.74 -18.43 -16.59
C THR A 253 -4.49 -17.45 -15.68
N PHE A 254 -3.72 -16.65 -14.95
CA PHE A 254 -4.21 -15.66 -14.00
C PHE A 254 -3.59 -14.30 -14.31
N PRO A 255 -4.39 -13.19 -14.31
CA PRO A 255 -3.85 -11.85 -14.48
C PRO A 255 -2.78 -11.52 -13.43
N LYS A 256 -1.72 -10.85 -13.83
CA LYS A 256 -0.59 -10.55 -12.93
C LYS A 256 -0.73 -9.23 -12.19
N GLU A 257 -1.70 -8.40 -12.59
CA GLU A 257 -1.86 -7.05 -12.08
C GLU A 257 -3.32 -6.60 -12.12
N GLN A 258 -3.70 -5.74 -11.18
CA GLN A 258 -5.03 -5.14 -11.12
C GLN A 258 -5.39 -4.31 -12.36
N SER A 259 -4.41 -3.71 -13.02
CA SER A 259 -4.60 -3.01 -14.28
C SER A 259 -5.15 -3.90 -15.39
N ILE A 260 -4.66 -5.16 -15.46
CA ILE A 260 -5.17 -6.18 -16.40
C ILE A 260 -6.59 -6.57 -16.04
N MET A 261 -6.90 -6.77 -14.74
CA MET A 261 -8.26 -7.06 -14.28
C MET A 261 -9.23 -5.95 -14.69
N SER A 262 -8.82 -4.69 -14.52
CA SER A 262 -9.62 -3.54 -14.92
C SER A 262 -9.89 -3.51 -16.43
N GLN A 263 -8.90 -3.81 -17.26
CA GLN A 263 -9.08 -3.88 -18.72
C GLN A 263 -10.02 -5.03 -19.14
N LEU A 264 -9.86 -6.20 -18.57
CA LEU A 264 -10.74 -7.35 -18.86
C LEU A 264 -12.19 -7.05 -18.48
N PHE A 265 -12.42 -6.37 -17.35
CA PHE A 265 -13.74 -5.93 -16.95
C PHE A 265 -14.30 -4.85 -17.90
N ALA A 266 -13.50 -3.82 -18.23
CA ALA A 266 -13.88 -2.76 -19.15
C ALA A 266 -14.26 -3.30 -20.56
N ASN A 267 -13.52 -4.32 -21.04
CA ASN A 267 -13.77 -4.97 -22.32
C ASN A 267 -14.96 -5.94 -22.27
N GLY A 268 -15.51 -6.19 -21.08
CA GLY A 268 -16.63 -7.12 -20.89
C GLY A 268 -16.27 -8.60 -20.96
N GLU A 269 -14.99 -8.94 -20.82
CA GLU A 269 -14.54 -10.32 -20.61
C GLU A 269 -14.85 -10.79 -19.19
N LEU A 270 -14.71 -9.91 -18.20
CA LEU A 270 -15.18 -10.14 -16.85
C LEU A 270 -16.48 -9.38 -16.60
N TYR A 271 -17.40 -9.95 -15.82
CA TYR A 271 -18.62 -9.27 -15.36
C TYR A 271 -18.52 -8.88 -13.90
N ILE A 272 -17.56 -9.46 -13.19
CA ILE A 272 -17.19 -9.14 -11.82
C ILE A 272 -15.69 -8.95 -11.76
N THR A 273 -15.28 -7.91 -11.08
CA THR A 273 -13.91 -7.61 -10.67
C THR A 273 -13.90 -7.10 -9.23
N TYR A 274 -12.79 -6.56 -8.74
CA TYR A 274 -12.65 -6.09 -7.37
C TYR A 274 -11.47 -5.11 -7.29
N GLY A 275 -11.33 -4.42 -6.16
CA GLY A 275 -10.19 -3.52 -5.93
C GLY A 275 -10.30 -2.73 -4.65
N PHE A 276 -9.23 -2.01 -4.34
CA PHE A 276 -9.21 -0.99 -3.30
C PHE A 276 -9.84 0.34 -3.78
N SER A 277 -9.88 1.32 -2.90
CA SER A 277 -10.58 2.60 -3.12
C SER A 277 -12.05 2.35 -3.50
N GLU A 278 -12.71 1.51 -2.69
CA GLU A 278 -14.11 1.10 -2.89
C GLU A 278 -14.35 0.53 -4.31
N GLY A 279 -13.37 -0.26 -4.77
CA GLY A 279 -13.36 -0.85 -6.10
C GLY A 279 -12.90 0.09 -7.22
N GLY A 280 -12.57 1.36 -6.92
CA GLY A 280 -12.16 2.38 -7.89
C GLY A 280 -13.24 2.70 -8.92
N VAL A 281 -14.53 2.55 -8.57
CA VAL A 281 -15.65 2.72 -9.50
C VAL A 281 -15.83 4.18 -9.89
N GLU A 282 -15.75 5.12 -8.93
CA GLU A 282 -15.93 6.55 -9.21
C GLU A 282 -14.93 7.05 -10.25
N GLU A 283 -13.66 6.79 -10.02
CA GLU A 283 -12.58 7.21 -10.90
C GLU A 283 -12.72 6.58 -12.30
N ARG A 284 -12.94 5.25 -12.37
CA ARG A 284 -12.96 4.53 -13.64
C ARG A 284 -14.20 4.81 -14.48
N VAL A 285 -15.34 5.11 -13.85
CA VAL A 285 -16.53 5.57 -14.60
C VAL A 285 -16.36 7.01 -15.04
N THR A 286 -15.80 7.88 -14.22
CA THR A 286 -15.56 9.29 -14.56
C THR A 286 -14.53 9.43 -15.68
N SER A 287 -13.48 8.64 -15.68
CA SER A 287 -12.49 8.59 -16.78
C SER A 287 -13.02 7.91 -18.05
N GLY A 288 -14.18 7.27 -17.99
CA GLY A 288 -14.78 6.55 -19.12
C GLY A 288 -14.20 5.14 -19.35
N LEU A 289 -13.38 4.63 -18.45
CA LEU A 289 -12.88 3.26 -18.53
C LEU A 289 -13.99 2.25 -18.26
N TYR A 290 -14.84 2.50 -17.25
CA TYR A 290 -15.96 1.64 -16.91
C TYR A 290 -17.29 2.24 -17.40
N ALA A 291 -18.25 1.35 -17.68
CA ALA A 291 -19.61 1.75 -18.01
C ALA A 291 -20.33 2.36 -16.80
N LYS A 292 -21.27 3.28 -17.03
CA LYS A 292 -22.12 3.87 -15.96
C LYS A 292 -22.99 2.87 -15.20
N SER A 293 -23.16 1.68 -15.75
CA SER A 293 -23.83 0.54 -15.10
C SER A 293 -22.97 -0.15 -14.05
N THR A 294 -21.71 0.23 -13.89
CA THR A 294 -20.80 -0.35 -12.90
C THR A 294 -21.16 0.05 -11.48
N LYS A 295 -21.16 -0.90 -10.56
CA LYS A 295 -21.41 -0.72 -9.13
C LYS A 295 -20.37 -1.47 -8.30
N ALA A 296 -20.06 -0.95 -7.10
CA ALA A 296 -19.31 -1.66 -6.09
C ALA A 296 -20.27 -2.26 -5.03
N TYR A 297 -19.83 -3.30 -4.35
CA TYR A 297 -20.55 -3.92 -3.24
C TYR A 297 -19.60 -4.63 -2.28
N PRO A 298 -19.94 -4.78 -0.99
CA PRO A 298 -19.13 -5.49 -0.03
C PRO A 298 -19.22 -7.01 -0.21
N TRP A 299 -18.15 -7.72 0.16
CA TRP A 299 -18.23 -9.14 0.49
C TRP A 299 -18.94 -9.31 1.83
N LYS A 300 -19.88 -10.24 1.92
CA LYS A 300 -20.79 -10.35 3.08
C LYS A 300 -20.09 -10.58 4.41
N ASN A 301 -19.02 -11.36 4.41
CA ASN A 301 -18.23 -11.66 5.60
C ASN A 301 -17.13 -10.63 5.89
N GLY A 302 -17.11 -9.52 5.18
CA GLY A 302 -16.21 -8.40 5.38
C GLY A 302 -15.26 -8.14 4.22
N THR A 303 -14.86 -6.90 4.11
CA THR A 303 -13.89 -6.40 3.14
C THR A 303 -12.75 -5.70 3.86
N ILE A 304 -11.54 -6.00 3.45
CA ILE A 304 -10.35 -5.47 4.08
C ILE A 304 -10.27 -3.95 3.89
N LYS A 305 -10.08 -3.24 5.01
CA LYS A 305 -9.78 -1.82 5.06
C LYS A 305 -8.38 -1.64 5.62
N ASN A 306 -7.55 -0.87 4.93
CA ASN A 306 -6.19 -0.58 5.37
C ASN A 306 -5.75 0.85 5.02
N ALA A 307 -4.70 1.32 5.66
CA ALA A 307 -3.93 2.46 5.22
C ALA A 307 -2.74 2.00 4.36
N ASN A 308 -2.24 2.91 3.55
CA ASN A 308 -0.97 2.78 2.85
C ASN A 308 0.03 3.72 3.51
N TYR A 309 1.29 3.31 3.56
CA TYR A 309 2.29 3.99 4.36
C TYR A 309 3.50 4.42 3.52
N LEU A 310 4.20 5.42 4.05
CA LEU A 310 5.48 5.89 3.54
C LEU A 310 6.54 5.65 4.62
N GLY A 311 7.58 4.93 4.26
CA GLY A 311 8.73 4.64 5.11
C GLY A 311 10.00 5.32 4.60
N ILE A 312 11.00 5.45 5.46
CA ILE A 312 12.34 5.94 5.12
C ILE A 312 13.32 4.78 5.31
N LEU A 313 14.16 4.51 4.32
CA LEU A 313 15.15 3.42 4.42
C LEU A 313 16.27 3.80 5.41
N SER A 314 16.81 2.80 6.10
CA SER A 314 17.84 3.02 7.13
C SER A 314 19.13 3.63 6.59
N ASN A 315 19.45 3.35 5.33
CA ASN A 315 20.61 3.88 4.61
C ASN A 315 20.26 5.01 3.62
N ALA A 316 19.06 5.62 3.75
CA ALA A 316 18.67 6.78 2.95
C ALA A 316 19.67 7.94 3.16
N PRO A 317 20.22 8.54 2.11
CA PRO A 317 21.11 9.69 2.26
C PRO A 317 20.39 11.00 2.68
N GLU A 318 19.13 11.16 2.24
CA GLU A 318 18.40 12.44 2.40
C GLU A 318 17.16 12.31 3.32
N LYS A 319 17.34 11.75 4.53
CA LYS A 319 16.25 11.48 5.50
C LYS A 319 15.43 12.71 5.85
N ALA A 320 16.10 13.86 6.09
CA ALA A 320 15.40 15.12 6.42
C ALA A 320 14.51 15.60 5.26
N ALA A 321 14.99 15.48 4.03
CA ALA A 321 14.20 15.84 2.85
C ALA A 321 13.07 14.85 2.60
N ALA A 322 13.29 13.55 2.86
CA ALA A 322 12.23 12.54 2.82
C ALA A 322 11.13 12.83 3.86
N MET A 323 11.50 13.20 5.10
CA MET A 323 10.53 13.66 6.12
C MET A 323 9.71 14.86 5.64
N GLN A 324 10.34 15.83 4.96
CA GLN A 324 9.65 17.02 4.44
C GLN A 324 8.63 16.62 3.34
N VAL A 325 8.98 15.71 2.44
CA VAL A 325 8.08 15.20 1.41
C VAL A 325 6.91 14.44 2.04
N ILE A 326 7.18 13.55 2.99
CA ILE A 326 6.17 12.78 3.71
C ILE A 326 5.21 13.71 4.45
N ASN A 327 5.74 14.70 5.17
CA ASN A 327 4.92 15.70 5.86
C ASN A 327 4.01 16.45 4.90
N PHE A 328 4.49 16.84 3.71
CA PHE A 328 3.65 17.47 2.68
C PHE A 328 2.54 16.53 2.21
N MET A 329 2.85 15.27 1.92
CA MET A 329 1.86 14.28 1.46
C MET A 329 0.76 14.00 2.51
N MET A 330 1.06 14.22 3.80
CA MET A 330 0.11 14.15 4.91
C MET A 330 -0.66 15.47 5.14
N SER A 331 -0.29 16.57 4.49
CA SER A 331 -0.90 17.89 4.74
C SER A 331 -2.38 17.92 4.33
N PRO A 332 -3.21 18.77 4.97
CA PRO A 332 -4.60 18.95 4.56
C PRO A 332 -4.76 19.31 3.08
N GLU A 333 -3.83 20.10 2.54
CA GLU A 333 -3.81 20.47 1.12
C GLU A 333 -3.63 19.25 0.20
N ALA A 334 -2.59 18.44 0.45
CA ALA A 334 -2.29 17.28 -0.37
C ALA A 334 -3.34 16.18 -0.22
N GLN A 335 -3.85 15.99 1.00
CA GLN A 335 -4.90 15.02 1.28
C GLN A 335 -6.24 15.41 0.65
N PHE A 336 -6.58 16.70 0.64
CA PHE A 336 -7.79 17.17 -0.02
C PHE A 336 -7.71 16.97 -1.53
N GLU A 337 -6.62 17.36 -2.18
CA GLU A 337 -6.44 17.15 -3.63
C GLU A 337 -6.48 15.67 -3.99
N LYS A 338 -5.84 14.82 -3.19
CA LYS A 338 -5.86 13.36 -3.36
C LYS A 338 -7.27 12.78 -3.29
N SER A 339 -8.12 13.28 -2.39
CA SER A 339 -9.47 12.75 -2.15
C SER A 339 -10.49 13.11 -3.23
N ARG A 340 -10.19 14.06 -4.11
CA ARG A 340 -11.09 14.47 -5.17
C ARG A 340 -11.25 13.39 -6.25
N ALA A 341 -12.42 13.31 -6.86
CA ALA A 341 -12.71 12.35 -7.93
C ALA A 341 -11.77 12.49 -9.16
N ASN A 342 -11.28 13.71 -9.43
CA ASN A 342 -10.27 14.00 -10.46
C ASN A 342 -8.82 14.04 -9.88
N GLY A 343 -8.64 13.72 -8.61
CA GLY A 343 -7.36 13.44 -7.98
C GLY A 343 -7.09 11.93 -8.02
N MET A 344 -6.96 11.31 -6.85
CA MET A 344 -6.80 9.84 -6.74
C MET A 344 -8.10 9.11 -6.36
N ASP A 345 -9.18 9.83 -6.07
CA ASP A 345 -10.40 9.28 -5.44
C ASP A 345 -10.09 8.40 -4.21
N SER A 346 -9.07 8.75 -3.46
CA SER A 346 -8.59 8.00 -2.32
C SER A 346 -8.92 8.69 -1.01
N ASN A 347 -9.40 7.93 -0.02
CA ASN A 347 -9.79 8.48 1.26
C ASN A 347 -8.59 9.12 1.98
N THR A 348 -8.88 10.20 2.71
CA THR A 348 -7.89 10.85 3.56
C THR A 348 -7.59 10.01 4.80
N VAL A 349 -6.35 10.10 5.29
CA VAL A 349 -5.93 9.56 6.58
C VAL A 349 -6.16 10.56 7.73
N LEU A 350 -6.58 11.78 7.39
CA LEU A 350 -6.79 12.85 8.38
C LEU A 350 -8.12 12.67 9.12
N ASP A 351 -8.09 12.92 10.40
CA ASP A 351 -9.30 13.15 11.18
C ASP A 351 -9.81 14.57 10.92
N ILE A 352 -10.91 14.67 10.18
CA ILE A 352 -11.50 15.96 9.79
C ILE A 352 -11.82 16.83 11.02
N ASN A 353 -12.11 16.23 12.17
CA ASN A 353 -12.40 16.97 13.40
C ASN A 353 -11.17 17.65 14.00
N LYS A 354 -9.99 17.20 13.69
CA LYS A 354 -8.72 17.82 14.14
C LYS A 354 -8.25 18.95 13.23
N LEU A 355 -8.81 19.08 12.02
CA LEU A 355 -8.35 20.10 11.06
C LEU A 355 -8.75 21.51 11.46
N PRO A 356 -8.02 22.56 10.98
CA PRO A 356 -8.50 23.94 10.98
C PRO A 356 -9.86 24.09 10.27
N GLN A 357 -10.67 25.08 10.69
CA GLN A 357 -12.06 25.20 10.25
C GLN A 357 -12.20 25.35 8.73
N ASP A 358 -11.31 26.12 8.09
CA ASP A 358 -11.30 26.29 6.64
C ASP A 358 -11.10 24.97 5.87
N TRP A 359 -10.29 24.06 6.39
CA TRP A 359 -10.11 22.72 5.82
C TRP A 359 -11.30 21.79 6.12
N LYS A 360 -11.87 21.86 7.34
CA LYS A 360 -13.11 21.14 7.64
C LYS A 360 -14.21 21.51 6.64
N ASP A 361 -14.39 22.81 6.39
CA ASP A 361 -15.39 23.30 5.46
C ASP A 361 -15.14 22.81 4.04
N LYS A 362 -13.87 22.78 3.59
CA LYS A 362 -13.52 22.24 2.26
C LYS A 362 -13.84 20.75 2.14
N PHE A 363 -13.43 19.92 3.09
CA PHE A 363 -13.71 18.47 3.06
C PHE A 363 -15.21 18.19 3.15
N ASN A 364 -15.95 18.87 4.02
CA ASN A 364 -17.39 18.68 4.21
C ASN A 364 -18.22 19.14 2.99
N ASN A 365 -17.73 20.12 2.24
CA ASN A 365 -18.38 20.62 1.03
C ASN A 365 -17.83 19.99 -0.27
N ALA A 366 -16.91 19.03 -0.17
CA ALA A 366 -16.41 18.32 -1.34
C ALA A 366 -17.58 17.56 -2.03
N PRO A 367 -17.63 17.54 -3.37
CA PRO A 367 -18.61 16.73 -4.09
C PRO A 367 -18.50 15.26 -3.66
N GLY A 368 -19.62 14.66 -3.28
CA GLY A 368 -19.68 13.23 -3.00
C GLY A 368 -19.52 12.40 -4.29
N ARG A 369 -19.22 11.12 -4.13
CA ARG A 369 -19.16 10.16 -5.24
C ARG A 369 -20.54 10.01 -5.90
N GLN A 370 -20.53 9.97 -7.21
CA GLN A 370 -21.73 9.80 -8.03
C GLN A 370 -21.97 8.33 -8.40
N TYR A 371 -20.90 7.59 -8.67
CA TYR A 371 -20.93 6.20 -9.17
C TYR A 371 -20.42 5.19 -8.15
N GLY A 372 -19.46 5.58 -7.32
CA GLY A 372 -18.87 4.74 -6.28
C GLY A 372 -19.85 4.46 -5.13
N ILE A 373 -19.58 3.40 -4.39
CA ILE A 373 -20.30 3.08 -3.15
C ILE A 373 -20.01 4.16 -2.09
N LYS A 374 -21.01 4.47 -1.26
CA LYS A 374 -20.81 5.38 -0.14
C LYS A 374 -19.92 4.73 0.92
N LEU A 375 -19.02 5.53 1.47
CA LEU A 375 -18.06 5.03 2.45
C LEU A 375 -18.74 4.51 3.71
N GLU A 376 -19.81 5.18 4.15
CA GLU A 376 -20.59 4.77 5.33
C GLU A 376 -21.21 3.38 5.14
N GLU A 377 -21.74 3.09 3.96
CA GLU A 377 -22.32 1.80 3.62
C GLU A 377 -21.25 0.69 3.58
N LEU A 378 -20.10 0.95 2.98
CA LEU A 378 -19.02 -0.02 2.89
C LEU A 378 -18.34 -0.25 4.25
N SER A 379 -18.22 0.79 5.07
CA SER A 379 -17.52 0.74 6.36
C SER A 379 -18.14 -0.22 7.38
N GLU A 380 -19.43 -0.52 7.25
CA GLU A 380 -20.11 -1.53 8.09
C GLU A 380 -19.53 -2.95 7.89
N TYR A 381 -18.87 -3.18 6.75
CA TYR A 381 -18.23 -4.45 6.39
C TYR A 381 -16.71 -4.41 6.56
N ALA A 382 -16.15 -3.36 7.15
CA ALA A 382 -14.70 -3.22 7.28
C ALA A 382 -14.11 -4.25 8.23
N ILE A 383 -13.11 -4.97 7.76
CA ILE A 383 -12.26 -5.86 8.57
C ILE A 383 -10.80 -5.42 8.47
N ALA A 384 -10.04 -5.66 9.54
CA ALA A 384 -8.62 -5.35 9.55
C ALA A 384 -7.83 -6.32 8.63
N GLU A 385 -6.70 -5.86 8.14
CA GLU A 385 -5.73 -6.74 7.49
C GLU A 385 -5.27 -7.81 8.50
N PRO A 386 -5.23 -9.09 8.14
CA PRO A 386 -4.63 -10.11 9.00
C PRO A 386 -3.11 -9.97 9.06
N ALA A 387 -2.47 -10.73 9.95
CA ALA A 387 -1.01 -10.74 10.11
C ALA A 387 -0.27 -10.95 8.76
N PRO A 388 0.92 -10.34 8.56
CA PRO A 388 1.60 -10.29 7.26
C PRO A 388 1.95 -11.66 6.70
N GLU A 389 2.14 -12.65 7.56
CA GLU A 389 2.43 -14.02 7.16
C GLU A 389 1.31 -14.62 6.29
N TYR A 390 0.04 -14.24 6.50
CA TYR A 390 -1.06 -14.67 5.63
C TYR A 390 -0.83 -14.22 4.18
N MET A 391 -0.42 -12.98 3.96
CA MET A 391 -0.13 -12.47 2.62
C MET A 391 1.05 -13.20 1.98
N ILE A 392 2.14 -13.34 2.71
CA ILE A 392 3.38 -13.99 2.25
C ILE A 392 3.09 -15.45 1.84
N ARG A 393 2.37 -16.18 2.70
CA ARG A 393 2.00 -17.59 2.44
C ARG A 393 1.02 -17.73 1.29
N LEU A 394 0.05 -16.83 1.16
CA LEU A 394 -0.91 -16.85 0.04
C LEU A 394 -0.23 -16.70 -1.31
N TYR A 395 0.75 -15.81 -1.45
CA TYR A 395 1.53 -15.67 -2.69
C TYR A 395 2.25 -16.96 -3.07
N GLU A 396 2.95 -17.57 -2.13
CA GLU A 396 3.69 -18.81 -2.37
C GLU A 396 2.76 -19.97 -2.71
N ASP A 397 1.71 -20.13 -1.91
CA ASP A 397 0.76 -21.23 -2.05
C ASP A 397 -0.11 -21.09 -3.31
N PHE A 398 -0.56 -19.89 -3.66
CA PHE A 398 -1.31 -19.68 -4.91
C PHE A 398 -0.47 -20.05 -6.12
N ARG A 399 0.81 -19.66 -6.13
CA ARG A 399 1.74 -20.06 -7.19
C ARG A 399 1.87 -21.57 -7.27
N THR A 400 2.20 -22.24 -6.17
CA THR A 400 2.58 -23.67 -6.16
C THR A 400 1.38 -24.60 -6.15
N LYS A 401 0.26 -24.22 -5.52
CA LYS A 401 -0.92 -25.06 -5.32
C LYS A 401 -2.03 -24.83 -6.36
N VAL A 402 -1.99 -23.72 -7.12
CA VAL A 402 -3.03 -23.38 -8.11
C VAL A 402 -2.45 -23.14 -9.50
N ILE A 403 -1.45 -22.25 -9.65
CA ILE A 403 -0.94 -21.82 -10.95
C ILE A 403 -0.06 -22.90 -11.59
N GLU A 404 0.81 -23.56 -10.83
CA GLU A 404 1.75 -24.59 -11.30
C GLU A 404 1.12 -26.01 -11.33
N LYS A 405 -0.14 -26.15 -10.90
CA LYS A 405 -0.94 -27.39 -11.02
C LYS A 405 -1.77 -27.39 -12.30
#